data_dd92f1df4041e7ac2eea192413054eff
#
_entry.id   dd92f1df4041e7ac2eea192413054eff
#
_cell.length_a   1.000
_cell.length_b   1.000
_cell.length_c   1.000
_cell.angle_alpha   90.00
_cell.angle_beta   90.00
_cell.angle_gamma   90.00
#
_symmetry.space_group_name_H-M   'P 1'
#
loop_
_entity.id
_entity.type
_entity.pdbx_description
1 polymer ?
#
loop_
_entity_poly.entity_id
_entity_poly.type
_entity_poly.pdbx_seq_one_letter_code
_entity_poly.pdbx_strand_id
1 'polypeptide(L)'
;MALTVAKLLARKADVLGLALLTRESTAESEISTDEVVSPGLVLAGFTERFTSSRSQVLGETELAYLRSLSPEASREAVQRFLSFDIPVVFITKGLEPPAGMVETADERGIPIVSTRLKTGEFYGAIKAFLEAQFAPSTFLHGSLADVYGVGLLFMGRSGIGKSECVLDLVERGHRLVADDQVHVTRRSGGILIGRGNSVLGFHMERRAS
;
A
#
# COMPACT_ATOMS: atom_id res chain seq x y z
N MET A 1 -7.70 -9.84 2.60
CA MET A 1 -7.02 -9.74 3.92
C MET A 1 -6.82 -8.26 4.22
N ALA A 2 -7.26 -7.80 5.39
CA ALA A 2 -7.08 -6.41 5.81
C ALA A 2 -5.58 -6.05 5.91
N LEU A 3 -5.22 -4.84 5.49
CA LEU A 3 -3.87 -4.30 5.64
C LEU A 3 -3.79 -3.56 6.97
N THR A 4 -3.10 -4.10 7.97
CA THR A 4 -2.79 -3.36 9.19
C THR A 4 -1.46 -2.62 9.05
N VAL A 5 -1.25 -1.60 9.90
CA VAL A 5 0.03 -0.87 9.97
C VAL A 5 1.17 -1.84 10.33
N ALA A 6 0.92 -2.84 11.20
CA ALA A 6 1.90 -3.89 11.49
C ALA A 6 2.35 -4.65 10.23
N LYS A 7 1.41 -5.02 9.35
CA LYS A 7 1.74 -5.67 8.07
C LYS A 7 2.48 -4.73 7.11
N LEU A 8 2.13 -3.44 7.11
CA LEU A 8 2.86 -2.43 6.34
C LEU A 8 4.31 -2.35 6.83
N LEU A 9 4.53 -2.22 8.12
CA LEU A 9 5.86 -2.18 8.74
C LEU A 9 6.66 -3.44 8.41
N ALA A 10 6.08 -4.63 8.63
CA ALA A 10 6.76 -5.91 8.33
C ALA A 10 7.21 -6.04 6.87
N ARG A 11 6.51 -5.39 5.93
CA ARG A 11 6.82 -5.50 4.50
C ARG A 11 7.69 -4.37 3.95
N LYS A 12 7.67 -3.20 4.59
CA LYS A 12 8.21 -1.95 4.02
C LYS A 12 9.10 -1.16 4.96
N ALA A 13 9.26 -1.57 6.23
CA ALA A 13 10.08 -0.81 7.18
C ALA A 13 11.49 -0.55 6.64
N ASP A 14 12.18 -1.58 6.15
CA ASP A 14 13.54 -1.44 5.65
C ASP A 14 13.63 -0.56 4.40
N VAL A 15 12.69 -0.76 3.44
CA VAL A 15 12.74 -0.07 2.14
C VAL A 15 12.35 1.41 2.25
N LEU A 16 11.36 1.72 3.11
CA LEU A 16 10.86 3.08 3.30
C LEU A 16 11.41 3.76 4.56
N GLY A 17 12.29 3.08 5.29
CA GLY A 17 12.85 3.59 6.54
C GLY A 17 11.77 3.92 7.59
N LEU A 18 10.76 3.04 7.73
CA LEU A 18 9.64 3.26 8.64
C LEU A 18 10.00 2.86 10.07
N ALA A 19 9.65 3.72 11.02
CA ALA A 19 9.75 3.43 12.44
C ALA A 19 8.46 3.86 13.15
N LEU A 20 7.87 2.95 13.91
CA LEU A 20 6.71 3.25 14.75
C LEU A 20 7.15 4.11 15.94
N LEU A 21 6.46 5.22 16.19
CA LEU A 21 6.73 6.14 17.31
C LEU A 21 5.76 5.92 18.48
N THR A 22 4.59 5.37 18.23
CA THR A 22 3.56 5.01 19.20
C THR A 22 3.74 3.57 19.69
N ARG A 23 2.94 3.13 20.67
CA ARG A 23 2.97 1.76 21.20
C ARG A 23 2.65 0.73 20.11
N GLU A 24 3.23 -0.46 20.21
CA GLU A 24 3.02 -1.56 19.26
C GLU A 24 1.54 -1.92 19.06
N SER A 25 0.73 -1.79 20.10
CA SER A 25 -0.72 -2.06 20.02
C SER A 25 -1.46 -1.18 19.03
N THR A 26 -0.96 0.03 18.74
CA THR A 26 -1.57 0.92 17.74
C THR A 26 -1.38 0.39 16.32
N ALA A 27 -0.36 -0.42 16.07
CA ALA A 27 -0.05 -0.96 14.76
C ALA A 27 -1.10 -1.97 14.23
N GLU A 28 -2.04 -2.40 15.07
CA GLU A 28 -3.19 -3.21 14.62
C GLU A 28 -4.24 -2.40 13.87
N SER A 29 -4.12 -1.05 13.85
CA SER A 29 -4.99 -0.17 13.06
C SER A 29 -5.01 -0.57 11.60
N GLU A 30 -6.20 -0.59 11.00
CA GLU A 30 -6.44 -1.06 9.65
C GLU A 30 -6.42 0.10 8.64
N ILE A 31 -5.60 -0.03 7.60
CA ILE A 31 -5.62 0.84 6.44
C ILE A 31 -6.62 0.23 5.44
N SER A 32 -7.68 0.98 5.13
CA SER A 32 -8.80 0.51 4.30
C SER A 32 -8.82 1.09 2.88
N THR A 33 -7.98 2.09 2.60
CA THR A 33 -7.92 2.77 1.30
C THR A 33 -6.48 2.97 0.83
N ASP A 34 -6.30 3.17 -0.47
CA ASP A 34 -5.02 3.54 -1.08
C ASP A 34 -4.76 5.06 -1.05
N GLU A 35 -5.67 5.82 -0.46
CA GLU A 35 -5.57 7.28 -0.42
C GLU A 35 -4.64 7.76 0.69
N VAL A 36 -3.74 8.65 0.30
CA VAL A 36 -2.76 9.29 1.16
C VAL A 36 -2.87 10.79 0.97
N VAL A 37 -3.03 11.54 2.06
CA VAL A 37 -3.27 12.99 2.01
C VAL A 37 -2.50 13.73 3.11
N SER A 38 -2.35 15.05 2.94
CA SER A 38 -1.87 15.94 4.00
C SER A 38 -3.07 16.60 4.71
N PRO A 39 -3.07 16.66 6.05
CA PRO A 39 -4.18 17.23 6.83
C PRO A 39 -4.13 18.75 7.01
N GLY A 40 -3.37 19.49 6.22
CA GLY A 40 -3.02 20.88 6.46
C GLY A 40 -4.19 21.78 6.92
N LEU A 41 -5.34 21.76 6.24
CA LEU A 41 -6.50 22.57 6.60
C LEU A 41 -7.16 22.13 7.92
N VAL A 42 -7.11 20.85 8.24
CA VAL A 42 -7.66 20.32 9.51
C VAL A 42 -6.88 20.85 10.71
N LEU A 43 -5.55 20.90 10.57
CA LEU A 43 -4.69 21.50 11.60
C LEU A 43 -5.01 22.97 11.83
N ALA A 44 -5.39 23.70 10.76
CA ALA A 44 -5.84 25.08 10.85
C ALA A 44 -7.29 25.26 11.34
N GLY A 45 -8.02 24.18 11.61
CA GLY A 45 -9.37 24.21 12.17
C GLY A 45 -10.51 24.00 11.17
N PHE A 46 -10.21 23.83 9.88
CA PHE A 46 -11.23 23.52 8.87
C PHE A 46 -11.43 22.01 8.73
N THR A 47 -12.49 21.50 9.33
CA THR A 47 -12.75 20.05 9.46
C THR A 47 -13.88 19.53 8.57
N GLU A 48 -14.70 20.38 7.97
CA GLU A 48 -15.93 20.01 7.24
C GLU A 48 -15.70 19.04 6.07
N ARG A 49 -14.52 19.04 5.46
CA ARG A 49 -14.17 18.19 4.31
C ARG A 49 -13.07 17.18 4.62
N PHE A 50 -12.80 16.95 5.89
CA PHE A 50 -11.79 15.99 6.29
C PHE A 50 -12.29 14.55 6.13
N THR A 51 -11.54 13.75 5.40
CA THR A 51 -11.82 12.32 5.25
C THR A 51 -10.84 11.54 6.13
N SER A 52 -11.30 11.17 7.32
CA SER A 52 -10.48 10.52 8.35
C SER A 52 -9.97 9.12 7.94
N SER A 53 -10.70 8.40 7.08
CA SER A 53 -10.32 7.05 6.62
C SER A 53 -9.06 7.00 5.76
N ARG A 54 -8.50 8.14 5.37
CA ARG A 54 -7.27 8.23 4.57
C ARG A 54 -6.04 8.24 5.45
N SER A 55 -4.95 7.63 4.96
CA SER A 55 -3.63 7.75 5.59
C SER A 55 -3.15 9.21 5.53
N GLN A 56 -2.71 9.74 6.68
CA GLN A 56 -2.31 11.15 6.80
C GLN A 56 -0.79 11.28 6.74
N VAL A 57 -0.27 12.31 6.05
CA VAL A 57 1.17 12.59 5.98
C VAL A 57 1.44 14.01 6.46
N LEU A 58 2.25 14.12 7.49
CA LEU A 58 2.80 15.36 8.00
C LEU A 58 4.19 15.57 7.43
N GLY A 59 4.33 16.63 6.65
CA GLY A 59 5.61 17.07 6.13
C GLY A 59 6.13 18.29 6.89
N GLU A 60 7.11 18.96 6.29
CA GLU A 60 7.71 20.17 6.87
C GLU A 60 6.71 21.31 7.01
N THR A 61 5.80 21.46 6.05
CA THR A 61 4.80 22.53 6.05
C THR A 61 3.86 22.41 7.23
N GLU A 62 3.30 21.21 7.47
CA GLU A 62 2.39 20.93 8.57
C GLU A 62 3.08 21.12 9.93
N LEU A 63 4.30 20.60 10.07
CA LEU A 63 5.05 20.72 11.32
C LEU A 63 5.57 22.15 11.55
N ALA A 64 5.96 22.88 10.50
CA ALA A 64 6.33 24.29 10.62
C ALA A 64 5.12 25.14 11.06
N TYR A 65 3.94 24.86 10.50
CA TYR A 65 2.71 25.50 10.93
C TYR A 65 2.44 25.26 12.43
N LEU A 66 2.47 24.01 12.89
CA LEU A 66 2.26 23.69 14.30
C LEU A 66 3.30 24.34 15.24
N ARG A 67 4.54 24.45 14.79
CA ARG A 67 5.61 25.16 15.53
C ARG A 67 5.44 26.67 15.56
N SER A 68 4.74 27.26 14.58
CA SER A 68 4.46 28.70 14.53
C SER A 68 3.34 29.14 15.48
N LEU A 69 2.56 28.21 16.01
CA LEU A 69 1.50 28.45 16.97
C LEU A 69 2.06 28.58 18.39
N SER A 70 1.26 29.17 19.29
CA SER A 70 1.57 29.04 20.72
C SER A 70 1.50 27.58 21.18
N PRO A 71 2.18 27.19 22.26
CA PRO A 71 2.14 25.82 22.76
C PRO A 71 0.71 25.29 23.00
N GLU A 72 -0.18 26.16 23.49
CA GLU A 72 -1.59 25.84 23.74
C GLU A 72 -2.35 25.62 22.43
N ALA A 73 -2.22 26.55 21.47
CA ALA A 73 -2.87 26.45 20.17
C ALA A 73 -2.36 25.25 19.36
N SER A 74 -1.06 24.94 19.45
CA SER A 74 -0.48 23.75 18.82
C SER A 74 -1.08 22.47 19.41
N ARG A 75 -1.20 22.40 20.74
CA ARG A 75 -1.83 21.26 21.43
C ARG A 75 -3.29 21.08 21.02
N GLU A 76 -4.06 22.17 20.98
CA GLU A 76 -5.47 22.15 20.54
C GLU A 76 -5.60 21.65 19.09
N ALA A 77 -4.72 22.12 18.19
CA ALA A 77 -4.69 21.68 16.79
C ALA A 77 -4.39 20.19 16.66
N VAL A 78 -3.42 19.68 17.42
CA VAL A 78 -3.08 18.25 17.48
C VAL A 78 -4.24 17.43 18.05
N GLN A 79 -4.84 17.86 19.17
CA GLN A 79 -5.98 17.16 19.77
C GLN A 79 -7.19 17.11 18.83
N ARG A 80 -7.49 18.20 18.13
CA ARG A 80 -8.54 18.27 17.12
C ARG A 80 -8.26 17.31 15.96
N PHE A 81 -7.04 17.29 15.44
CA PHE A 81 -6.64 16.40 14.36
C PHE A 81 -6.75 14.92 14.78
N LEU A 82 -6.22 14.58 15.94
CA LEU A 82 -6.27 13.21 16.47
C LEU A 82 -7.63 12.83 17.08
N SER A 83 -8.64 13.74 17.09
CA SER A 83 -10.00 13.37 17.51
C SER A 83 -10.75 12.55 16.48
N PHE A 84 -10.27 12.51 15.25
CA PHE A 84 -10.84 11.70 14.17
C PHE A 84 -10.27 10.27 14.21
N ASP A 85 -11.03 9.33 13.65
CA ASP A 85 -10.60 7.94 13.46
C ASP A 85 -9.66 7.86 12.25
N ILE A 86 -8.36 8.00 12.51
CA ILE A 86 -7.30 8.04 11.50
C ILE A 86 -6.56 6.71 11.50
N PRO A 87 -6.43 6.03 10.34
CA PRO A 87 -5.77 4.72 10.28
C PRO A 87 -4.26 4.78 10.57
N VAL A 88 -3.59 5.85 10.15
CA VAL A 88 -2.15 6.06 10.37
C VAL A 88 -1.75 7.50 10.07
N VAL A 89 -0.81 8.00 10.83
CA VAL A 89 -0.13 9.29 10.58
C VAL A 89 1.33 9.02 10.27
N PHE A 90 1.79 9.46 9.11
CA PHE A 90 3.20 9.40 8.73
C PHE A 90 3.87 10.75 8.94
N ILE A 91 5.07 10.75 9.52
CA ILE A 91 5.93 11.94 9.65
C ILE A 91 7.17 11.73 8.80
N THR A 92 7.40 12.62 7.83
CA THR A 92 8.47 12.48 6.84
C THR A 92 9.73 13.27 7.21
N LYS A 93 10.83 13.05 6.48
CA LYS A 93 12.13 13.73 6.62
C LYS A 93 12.81 13.50 8.00
N GLY A 94 12.39 12.51 8.77
CA GLY A 94 12.89 12.32 10.13
C GLY A 94 12.58 13.48 11.08
N LEU A 95 11.52 14.25 10.78
CA LEU A 95 11.08 15.36 11.62
C LEU A 95 10.49 14.85 12.94
N GLU A 96 10.68 15.61 13.99
CA GLU A 96 10.12 15.30 15.30
C GLU A 96 8.66 15.75 15.38
N PRO A 97 7.75 14.91 15.92
CA PRO A 97 6.38 15.29 16.19
C PRO A 97 6.32 16.43 17.22
N PRO A 98 5.26 17.25 17.21
CA PRO A 98 5.03 18.24 18.27
C PRO A 98 4.90 17.58 19.64
N ALA A 99 5.26 18.31 20.69
CA ALA A 99 5.17 17.83 22.07
C ALA A 99 3.72 17.38 22.40
N GLY A 100 3.59 16.21 23.01
CA GLY A 100 2.31 15.61 23.39
C GLY A 100 1.54 14.92 22.25
N MET A 101 2.05 14.97 21.00
CA MET A 101 1.35 14.34 19.87
C MET A 101 1.38 12.81 19.94
N VAL A 102 2.53 12.23 20.29
CA VAL A 102 2.69 10.77 20.39
C VAL A 102 1.84 10.24 21.53
N GLU A 103 1.86 10.88 22.67
CA GLU A 103 1.08 10.51 23.85
C GLU A 103 -0.43 10.56 23.55
N THR A 104 -0.88 11.64 22.92
CA THR A 104 -2.30 11.77 22.52
C THR A 104 -2.70 10.71 21.50
N ALA A 105 -1.84 10.39 20.56
CA ALA A 105 -2.08 9.34 19.56
C ALA A 105 -2.14 7.95 20.20
N ASP A 106 -1.26 7.67 21.17
CA ASP A 106 -1.26 6.43 21.95
C ASP A 106 -2.57 6.22 22.72
N GLU A 107 -3.07 7.27 23.38
CA GLU A 107 -4.34 7.23 24.10
C GLU A 107 -5.53 6.95 23.18
N ARG A 108 -5.44 7.38 21.92
CA ARG A 108 -6.48 7.19 20.92
C ARG A 108 -6.30 5.95 20.04
N GLY A 109 -5.21 5.22 20.22
CA GLY A 109 -4.91 4.04 19.41
C GLY A 109 -4.51 4.34 17.97
N ILE A 110 -4.06 5.59 17.68
CA ILE A 110 -3.66 6.03 16.35
C ILE A 110 -2.16 5.81 16.16
N PRO A 111 -1.71 4.99 15.19
CA PRO A 111 -0.30 4.79 14.94
C PRO A 111 0.35 6.03 14.29
N ILE A 112 1.47 6.47 14.86
CA ILE A 112 2.38 7.45 14.25
C ILE A 112 3.62 6.73 13.78
N VAL A 113 3.94 6.86 12.50
CA VAL A 113 5.08 6.22 11.86
C VAL A 113 5.99 7.28 11.25
N SER A 114 7.27 7.27 11.62
CA SER A 114 8.26 8.17 11.04
C SER A 114 8.97 7.54 9.84
N THR A 115 9.47 8.39 8.92
CA THR A 115 10.39 8.01 7.86
C THR A 115 11.40 9.11 7.58
N ARG A 116 12.62 8.73 7.18
CA ARG A 116 13.66 9.69 6.76
C ARG A 116 13.50 10.16 5.32
N LEU A 117 12.64 9.53 4.52
CA LEU A 117 12.40 9.92 3.13
C LEU A 117 11.82 11.33 3.05
N LYS A 118 12.15 12.04 1.97
CA LYS A 118 11.49 13.31 1.64
C LYS A 118 10.01 13.06 1.35
N THR A 119 9.17 14.04 1.66
CA THR A 119 7.72 13.92 1.56
C THR A 119 7.27 13.43 0.18
N GLY A 120 7.79 14.00 -0.91
CA GLY A 120 7.43 13.59 -2.27
C GLY A 120 7.87 12.16 -2.62
N GLU A 121 9.07 11.75 -2.19
CA GLU A 121 9.57 10.37 -2.37
C GLU A 121 8.71 9.38 -1.60
N PHE A 122 8.38 9.71 -0.35
CA PHE A 122 7.52 8.89 0.49
C PHE A 122 6.11 8.75 -0.12
N TYR A 123 5.50 9.87 -0.55
CA TYR A 123 4.19 9.83 -1.21
C TYR A 123 4.16 8.89 -2.41
N GLY A 124 5.12 9.00 -3.31
CA GLY A 124 5.21 8.13 -4.48
C GLY A 124 5.33 6.65 -4.12
N ALA A 125 6.19 6.34 -3.15
CA ALA A 125 6.47 4.96 -2.75
C ALA A 125 5.31 4.32 -1.96
N ILE A 126 4.73 5.04 -0.99
CA ILE A 126 3.63 4.52 -0.18
C ILE A 126 2.35 4.37 -1.03
N LYS A 127 2.05 5.35 -1.89
CA LYS A 127 0.91 5.28 -2.79
C LYS A 127 0.99 4.09 -3.74
N ALA A 128 2.13 3.88 -4.39
CA ALA A 128 2.34 2.72 -5.25
C ALA A 128 2.15 1.39 -4.52
N PHE A 129 2.59 1.31 -3.25
CA PHE A 129 2.37 0.12 -2.42
C PHE A 129 0.89 -0.08 -2.09
N LEU A 130 0.19 0.96 -1.64
CA LEU A 130 -1.23 0.88 -1.27
C LEU A 130 -2.11 0.60 -2.50
N GLU A 131 -1.87 1.26 -3.63
CA GLU A 131 -2.54 0.96 -4.90
C GLU A 131 -2.38 -0.52 -5.30
N ALA A 132 -1.19 -1.08 -5.17
CA ALA A 132 -0.96 -2.49 -5.45
C ALA A 132 -1.66 -3.42 -4.44
N GLN A 133 -1.79 -3.00 -3.18
CA GLN A 133 -2.44 -3.76 -2.12
C GLN A 133 -3.97 -3.77 -2.26
N PHE A 134 -4.56 -2.63 -2.67
CA PHE A 134 -6.00 -2.46 -2.83
C PHE A 134 -6.47 -2.62 -4.28
N ALA A 135 -5.58 -2.97 -5.21
CA ALA A 135 -5.91 -3.18 -6.60
C ALA A 135 -7.01 -4.25 -6.76
N PRO A 136 -8.08 -3.97 -7.49
CA PRO A 136 -9.11 -4.96 -7.79
C PRO A 136 -8.49 -6.20 -8.43
N SER A 137 -8.80 -7.37 -7.88
CA SER A 137 -8.26 -8.63 -8.40
C SER A 137 -9.32 -9.73 -8.40
N THR A 138 -9.13 -10.71 -9.28
CA THR A 138 -10.00 -11.86 -9.38
C THR A 138 -9.20 -13.09 -9.82
N PHE A 139 -9.76 -14.27 -9.63
CA PHE A 139 -9.23 -15.52 -10.17
C PHE A 139 -10.06 -15.95 -11.38
N LEU A 140 -9.37 -16.29 -12.47
CA LEU A 140 -9.99 -16.80 -13.68
C LEU A 140 -9.46 -18.20 -13.96
N HIS A 141 -10.36 -19.10 -14.39
CA HIS A 141 -9.96 -20.41 -14.88
C HIS A 141 -9.47 -20.30 -16.32
N GLY A 142 -8.23 -20.70 -16.55
CA GLY A 142 -7.61 -20.66 -17.86
C GLY A 142 -6.11 -20.81 -17.79
N SER A 143 -5.46 -20.84 -18.95
CA SER A 143 -4.02 -20.90 -19.07
C SER A 143 -3.49 -19.55 -19.56
N LEU A 144 -2.43 -19.05 -18.97
CA LEU A 144 -1.81 -17.75 -19.30
C LEU A 144 -0.40 -17.96 -19.84
N ALA A 145 -0.14 -17.49 -21.05
CA ALA A 145 1.18 -17.46 -21.65
C ALA A 145 1.65 -16.02 -21.86
N ASP A 146 2.95 -15.78 -21.70
CA ASP A 146 3.62 -14.53 -22.07
C ASP A 146 4.17 -14.67 -23.50
N VAL A 147 3.61 -13.88 -24.39
CA VAL A 147 4.00 -13.85 -25.81
C VAL A 147 4.54 -12.46 -26.12
N TYR A 148 5.85 -12.33 -26.24
CA TYR A 148 6.56 -11.06 -26.48
C TYR A 148 6.20 -9.94 -25.49
N GLY A 149 6.00 -10.28 -24.20
CA GLY A 149 5.65 -9.31 -23.15
C GLY A 149 4.14 -9.02 -23.05
N VAL A 150 3.31 -9.68 -23.86
CA VAL A 150 1.85 -9.60 -23.79
C VAL A 150 1.29 -10.89 -23.21
N GLY A 151 0.48 -10.78 -22.15
CA GLY A 151 -0.21 -11.93 -21.56
C GLY A 151 -1.40 -12.36 -22.40
N LEU A 152 -1.35 -13.59 -22.94
CA LEU A 152 -2.48 -14.24 -23.62
C LEU A 152 -3.17 -15.18 -22.63
N LEU A 153 -4.43 -14.89 -22.30
CA LEU A 153 -5.27 -15.70 -21.44
C LEU A 153 -6.20 -16.58 -22.27
N PHE A 154 -6.01 -17.89 -22.20
CA PHE A 154 -6.84 -18.89 -22.87
C PHE A 154 -7.96 -19.33 -21.93
N MET A 155 -9.20 -19.02 -22.28
CA MET A 155 -10.38 -19.39 -21.51
C MET A 155 -11.30 -20.31 -22.35
N GLY A 156 -12.01 -21.21 -21.67
CA GLY A 156 -12.94 -22.12 -22.34
C GLY A 156 -13.22 -23.37 -21.51
N ARG A 157 -14.12 -24.22 -22.01
CA ARG A 157 -14.50 -25.49 -21.36
C ARG A 157 -13.29 -26.44 -21.27
N SER A 158 -13.32 -27.34 -20.27
CA SER A 158 -12.33 -28.41 -20.18
C SER A 158 -12.32 -29.26 -21.45
N GLY A 159 -11.16 -29.68 -21.91
CA GLY A 159 -10.98 -30.51 -23.11
C GLY A 159 -11.06 -29.75 -24.45
N ILE A 160 -11.19 -28.41 -24.47
CA ILE A 160 -11.27 -27.66 -25.73
C ILE A 160 -9.89 -27.41 -26.41
N GLY A 161 -8.79 -27.84 -25.78
CA GLY A 161 -7.44 -27.66 -26.35
C GLY A 161 -6.67 -26.46 -25.81
N LYS A 162 -7.08 -25.86 -24.66
CA LYS A 162 -6.37 -24.70 -24.08
C LYS A 162 -4.90 -24.99 -23.77
N SER A 163 -4.65 -26.10 -23.05
CA SER A 163 -3.29 -26.48 -22.65
C SER A 163 -2.44 -26.89 -23.85
N GLU A 164 -3.04 -27.48 -24.90
CA GLU A 164 -2.35 -27.79 -26.17
C GLU A 164 -1.90 -26.52 -26.89
N CYS A 165 -2.78 -25.50 -26.97
CA CYS A 165 -2.42 -24.18 -27.54
C CYS A 165 -1.26 -23.52 -26.76
N VAL A 166 -1.27 -23.63 -25.44
CA VAL A 166 -0.20 -23.05 -24.61
C VAL A 166 1.09 -23.85 -24.77
N LEU A 167 1.04 -25.19 -24.86
CA LEU A 167 2.21 -26.03 -25.13
C LEU A 167 2.84 -25.67 -26.50
N ASP A 168 2.05 -25.50 -27.54
CA ASP A 168 2.54 -25.07 -28.86
C ASP A 168 3.27 -23.70 -28.79
N LEU A 169 2.76 -22.78 -27.98
CA LEU A 169 3.44 -21.50 -27.72
C LEU A 169 4.76 -21.68 -26.95
N VAL A 170 4.79 -22.57 -25.96
CA VAL A 170 6.01 -22.89 -25.21
C VAL A 170 7.07 -23.53 -26.10
N GLU A 171 6.68 -24.47 -26.98
CA GLU A 171 7.56 -25.09 -27.98
C GLU A 171 8.15 -24.05 -28.94
N ARG A 172 7.42 -22.99 -29.24
CA ARG A 172 7.89 -21.84 -30.04
C ARG A 172 8.74 -20.84 -29.23
N GLY A 173 9.05 -21.11 -27.97
CA GLY A 173 9.94 -20.31 -27.11
C GLY A 173 9.22 -19.25 -26.28
N HIS A 174 7.89 -19.26 -26.20
CA HIS A 174 7.13 -18.39 -25.32
C HIS A 174 7.06 -18.96 -23.90
N ARG A 175 6.66 -18.14 -22.92
CA ARG A 175 6.71 -18.55 -21.52
C ARG A 175 5.30 -18.84 -20.97
N LEU A 176 5.12 -20.06 -20.41
CA LEU A 176 3.96 -20.34 -19.58
C LEU A 176 4.05 -19.53 -18.28
N VAL A 177 2.98 -18.81 -17.94
CA VAL A 177 2.87 -18.00 -16.73
C VAL A 177 2.00 -18.70 -15.68
N ALA A 178 0.89 -19.28 -16.12
CA ALA A 178 -0.04 -20.00 -15.25
C ALA A 178 -0.85 -21.03 -16.04
N ASP A 179 -1.23 -22.12 -15.39
CA ASP A 179 -2.19 -23.08 -15.90
C ASP A 179 -3.28 -23.34 -14.85
N ASP A 180 -4.50 -23.64 -15.30
CA ASP A 180 -5.73 -23.86 -14.54
C ASP A 180 -6.29 -22.62 -13.81
N GLN A 181 -5.48 -21.86 -13.08
CA GLN A 181 -5.94 -20.69 -12.32
C GLN A 181 -4.99 -19.50 -12.49
N VAL A 182 -5.56 -18.41 -12.96
CA VAL A 182 -4.83 -17.15 -13.19
C VAL A 182 -5.37 -16.10 -12.23
N HIS A 183 -4.50 -15.53 -11.39
CA HIS A 183 -4.80 -14.36 -10.58
C HIS A 183 -4.61 -13.11 -11.43
N VAL A 184 -5.71 -12.43 -11.75
CA VAL A 184 -5.70 -11.19 -12.55
C VAL A 184 -5.92 -10.00 -11.63
N THR A 185 -5.02 -9.02 -11.71
CA THR A 185 -5.08 -7.76 -10.95
C THR A 185 -5.19 -6.60 -11.93
N ARG A 186 -6.11 -5.66 -11.66
CA ARG A 186 -6.27 -4.43 -12.44
C ARG A 186 -5.47 -3.31 -11.78
N ARG A 187 -4.47 -2.78 -12.47
CA ARG A 187 -3.69 -1.61 -12.06
C ARG A 187 -4.27 -0.30 -12.58
N SER A 188 -3.75 0.82 -12.05
CA SER A 188 -4.02 2.16 -12.56
C SER A 188 -3.79 2.23 -14.08
N GLY A 189 -4.61 3.02 -14.80
CA GLY A 189 -4.55 3.09 -16.26
C GLY A 189 -5.22 1.92 -16.99
N GLY A 190 -5.92 1.02 -16.27
CA GLY A 190 -6.65 -0.10 -16.89
C GLY A 190 -5.77 -1.29 -17.28
N ILE A 191 -4.50 -1.30 -16.88
CA ILE A 191 -3.57 -2.39 -17.16
C ILE A 191 -3.96 -3.62 -16.34
N LEU A 192 -4.13 -4.78 -17.00
CA LEU A 192 -4.34 -6.06 -16.36
C LEU A 192 -3.02 -6.82 -16.23
N ILE A 193 -2.75 -7.34 -15.04
CA ILE A 193 -1.59 -8.19 -14.78
C ILE A 193 -2.08 -9.56 -14.34
N GLY A 194 -1.74 -10.59 -15.11
CA GLY A 194 -1.99 -11.99 -14.76
C GLY A 194 -0.77 -12.65 -14.14
N ARG A 195 -1.00 -13.47 -13.11
CA ARG A 195 0.03 -14.27 -12.43
C ARG A 195 -0.50 -15.66 -12.13
N GLY A 196 0.41 -16.63 -12.03
CA GLY A 196 0.10 -17.94 -11.48
C GLY A 196 -0.19 -17.88 -9.98
N ASN A 197 -0.93 -18.87 -9.49
CA ASN A 197 -1.14 -19.02 -8.05
C ASN A 197 0.19 -19.44 -7.41
N SER A 198 0.79 -18.57 -6.57
CA SER A 198 2.10 -18.78 -5.93
C SER A 198 2.15 -19.92 -4.90
N VAL A 199 1.04 -20.61 -4.68
CA VAL A 199 0.96 -21.76 -3.76
C VAL A 199 1.55 -23.04 -4.38
N LEU A 200 1.68 -23.09 -5.71
CA LEU A 200 2.36 -24.18 -6.42
C LEU A 200 3.64 -23.60 -7.06
N GLY A 201 4.72 -23.59 -6.28
CA GLY A 201 6.03 -23.22 -6.77
C GLY A 201 6.50 -24.22 -7.85
N PHE A 202 6.20 -23.91 -9.10
CA PHE A 202 6.89 -24.53 -10.21
C PHE A 202 8.26 -23.87 -10.36
N HIS A 203 9.24 -24.33 -9.59
CA HIS A 203 10.63 -24.22 -9.95
C HIS A 203 10.89 -25.19 -11.13
N MET A 204 10.83 -24.72 -12.33
CA MET A 204 11.50 -25.40 -13.42
C MET A 204 12.98 -25.02 -13.36
N GLU A 205 13.80 -25.89 -12.73
CA GLU A 205 15.24 -25.88 -12.92
C GLU A 205 15.54 -26.18 -14.38
N ARG A 206 16.15 -25.22 -15.07
CA ARG A 206 16.84 -25.49 -16.33
C ARG A 206 18.02 -26.41 -16.01
N ARG A 207 17.94 -27.69 -16.36
CA ARG A 207 19.14 -28.49 -16.59
C ARG A 207 19.79 -27.97 -17.87
N ALA A 208 20.96 -27.32 -17.72
CA ALA A 208 21.88 -27.11 -18.83
C ALA A 208 22.42 -28.47 -19.31
N SER A 209 22.31 -28.71 -20.61
CA SER A 209 23.12 -29.70 -21.33
C SER A 209 24.29 -28.99 -21.96
#